data_9d0f7661a8ef0a59de44facaedace702
#
_entry.id   9d0f7661a8ef0a59de44facaedace702
#
_cell.length_a   1.000
_cell.length_b   1.000
_cell.length_c   1.000
_cell.angle_alpha   90.00
_cell.angle_beta   90.00
_cell.angle_gamma   90.00
#
_symmetry.space_group_name_H-M   'P 1'
#
loop_
_entity.id
_entity.type
_entity.pdbx_description
1 polymer ?
#
loop_
_entity_poly.entity_id
_entity_poly.type
_entity_poly.pdbx_seq_one_letter_code
_entity_poly.pdbx_strand_id
1 'polypeptide(L)'
;MKSSNLINALLPESASTFERAQAKIISVMSIVIGSAMLTLVLYWLLTNTLEDVETIFILIVLLLVLAGIVALVKRGYIKLGAWLLTGLMLLLNLSDMTWYGVGTVASAGFIIPILLAVFSISPKAGMGVTVLGCISVFLFAYLASIGQLQTEIAYQESNLSFDAPTLSLIYLITGVLAGGWVLSTKEAFQNKG
;
A
#
# COMPACT_ATOMS: atom_id res chain seq x y z
N MET A 1 4.43 12.08 25.11
CA MET A 1 5.58 12.85 24.57
C MET A 1 6.82 12.02 24.15
N LYS A 2 6.88 10.70 24.34
CA LYS A 2 8.07 9.87 23.96
C LYS A 2 8.08 9.31 22.51
N SER A 3 6.94 9.23 21.83
CA SER A 3 6.86 8.63 20.49
C SER A 3 7.42 9.52 19.36
N SER A 4 7.39 10.84 19.53
CA SER A 4 7.95 11.77 18.53
C SER A 4 9.47 11.65 18.38
N ASN A 5 10.17 11.28 19.44
CA ASN A 5 11.63 11.16 19.41
C ASN A 5 12.10 9.92 18.64
N LEU A 6 11.34 8.82 18.69
CA LEU A 6 11.68 7.57 18.04
C LEU A 6 11.54 7.69 16.50
N ILE A 7 10.47 8.33 16.03
CA ILE A 7 10.27 8.58 14.59
C ILE A 7 11.33 9.56 14.06
N ASN A 8 11.65 10.61 14.83
CA ASN A 8 12.69 11.57 14.44
C ASN A 8 14.08 10.94 14.34
N ALA A 9 14.38 9.94 15.15
CA ALA A 9 15.64 9.19 15.08
C ALA A 9 15.78 8.31 13.82
N LEU A 10 14.67 8.05 13.14
CA LEU A 10 14.62 7.28 11.89
C LEU A 10 14.68 8.16 10.63
N LEU A 11 14.68 9.50 10.79
CA LEU A 11 14.71 10.44 9.67
C LEU A 11 16.15 10.79 9.28
N PRO A 12 16.44 10.99 7.99
CA PRO A 12 17.75 11.45 7.53
C PRO A 12 18.00 12.89 7.98
N GLU A 13 19.21 13.16 8.50
CA GLU A 13 19.58 14.49 9.05
C GLU A 13 19.70 15.56 7.97
N SER A 14 20.10 15.19 6.75
CA SER A 14 20.38 16.12 5.63
C SER A 14 19.18 16.38 4.69
N ALA A 15 18.00 15.83 4.99
CA ALA A 15 16.84 15.93 4.10
C ALA A 15 16.14 17.30 4.21
N SER A 16 15.65 17.81 3.09
CA SER A 16 14.75 18.97 3.03
C SER A 16 13.46 18.74 3.83
N THR A 17 12.74 19.79 4.18
CA THR A 17 11.47 19.70 4.93
C THR A 17 10.47 18.77 4.25
N PHE A 18 10.38 18.82 2.91
CA PHE A 18 9.50 17.97 2.13
C PHE A 18 9.94 16.50 2.14
N GLU A 19 11.25 16.24 1.95
CA GLU A 19 11.81 14.90 2.01
C GLU A 19 11.67 14.27 3.40
N ARG A 20 11.80 15.07 4.46
CA ARG A 20 11.53 14.62 5.84
C ARG A 20 10.08 14.21 6.02
N ALA A 21 9.12 14.95 5.44
CA ALA A 21 7.72 14.57 5.47
C ALA A 21 7.47 13.24 4.75
N GLN A 22 8.05 13.05 3.56
CA GLN A 22 7.97 11.79 2.82
C GLN A 22 8.61 10.63 3.61
N ALA A 23 9.82 10.82 4.14
CA ALA A 23 10.52 9.84 4.95
C ALA A 23 9.70 9.43 6.18
N LYS A 24 9.05 10.40 6.82
CA LYS A 24 8.15 10.15 7.97
C LYS A 24 6.95 9.29 7.58
N ILE A 25 6.29 9.60 6.45
CA ILE A 25 5.14 8.82 5.96
C ILE A 25 5.57 7.37 5.71
N ILE A 26 6.66 7.15 4.97
CA ILE A 26 7.15 5.81 4.64
C ILE A 26 7.50 5.03 5.91
N SER A 27 8.25 5.65 6.83
CA SER A 27 8.67 5.00 8.08
C SER A 27 7.47 4.66 8.97
N VAL A 28 6.53 5.59 9.14
CA VAL A 28 5.32 5.37 9.95
C VAL A 28 4.48 4.25 9.34
N MET A 29 4.23 4.28 8.02
CA MET A 29 3.44 3.24 7.35
C MET A 29 4.12 1.87 7.45
N SER A 30 5.44 1.80 7.25
CA SER A 30 6.19 0.54 7.41
C SER A 30 6.09 -0.01 8.83
N ILE A 31 6.17 0.85 9.85
CA ILE A 31 6.04 0.45 11.25
C ILE A 31 4.61 -0.01 11.56
N VAL A 32 3.60 0.71 11.09
CA VAL A 32 2.18 0.36 11.30
C VAL A 32 1.87 -0.99 10.66
N ILE A 33 2.27 -1.19 9.40
CA ILE A 33 2.07 -2.46 8.69
C ILE A 33 2.84 -3.58 9.40
N GLY A 34 4.10 -3.36 9.75
CA GLY A 34 4.91 -4.35 10.45
C GLY A 34 4.35 -4.71 11.83
N SER A 35 3.83 -3.73 12.58
CA SER A 35 3.18 -3.99 13.88
C SER A 35 1.87 -4.75 13.74
N ALA A 36 1.07 -4.45 12.72
CA ALA A 36 -0.16 -5.18 12.43
C ALA A 36 0.16 -6.64 12.05
N MET A 37 1.16 -6.89 11.19
CA MET A 37 1.61 -8.22 10.84
C MET A 37 2.12 -8.98 12.08
N LEU A 38 2.93 -8.35 12.92
CA LEU A 38 3.43 -8.96 14.14
C LEU A 38 2.28 -9.34 15.09
N THR A 39 1.28 -8.47 15.23
CA THR A 39 0.09 -8.75 16.05
C THR A 39 -0.68 -9.96 15.50
N LEU A 40 -0.82 -10.07 14.18
CA LEU A 40 -1.48 -11.19 13.53
C LEU A 40 -0.73 -12.51 13.78
N VAL A 41 0.61 -12.48 13.65
CA VAL A 41 1.46 -13.65 13.95
C VAL A 41 1.29 -14.09 15.40
N LEU A 42 1.34 -13.13 16.33
CA LEU A 42 1.16 -13.43 17.77
C LEU A 42 -0.24 -14.00 18.06
N TYR A 43 -1.28 -13.46 17.43
CA TYR A 43 -2.64 -13.98 17.54
C TYR A 43 -2.71 -15.43 17.06
N TRP A 44 -2.18 -15.75 15.90
CA TRP A 44 -2.19 -17.12 15.36
C TRP A 44 -1.37 -18.10 16.23
N LEU A 45 -0.23 -17.67 16.75
CA LEU A 45 0.56 -18.48 17.68
C LEU A 45 -0.20 -18.78 18.98
N LEU A 46 -0.94 -17.81 19.51
CA LEU A 46 -1.72 -17.97 20.74
C LEU A 46 -2.96 -18.84 20.55
N THR A 47 -3.57 -18.82 19.35
CA THR A 47 -4.77 -19.60 19.04
C THR A 47 -4.48 -20.99 18.46
N ASN A 48 -3.20 -21.36 18.31
CA ASN A 48 -2.76 -22.59 17.64
C ASN A 48 -3.41 -22.82 16.26
N THR A 49 -3.75 -21.73 15.57
CA THR A 49 -4.35 -21.76 14.22
C THR A 49 -3.30 -21.70 13.10
N LEU A 50 -2.02 -21.68 13.44
CA LEU A 50 -0.91 -21.74 12.49
C LEU A 50 -0.64 -23.20 12.11
N GLU A 51 -1.29 -23.64 11.03
CA GLU A 51 -1.03 -24.98 10.47
C GLU A 51 0.13 -24.98 9.46
N ASP A 52 0.56 -23.81 8.97
CA ASP A 52 1.45 -23.71 7.81
C ASP A 52 2.75 -22.97 8.13
N VAL A 53 3.87 -23.71 8.13
CA VAL A 53 5.22 -23.17 8.30
C VAL A 53 5.57 -22.17 7.20
N GLU A 54 5.02 -22.35 5.99
CA GLU A 54 5.24 -21.47 4.83
C GLU A 54 4.70 -20.05 5.09
N THR A 55 3.53 -19.94 5.73
CA THR A 55 2.92 -18.65 6.09
C THR A 55 3.81 -17.88 7.07
N ILE A 56 4.38 -18.56 8.08
CA ILE A 56 5.31 -17.92 9.03
C ILE A 56 6.55 -17.41 8.29
N PHE A 57 7.11 -18.21 7.40
CA PHE A 57 8.29 -17.83 6.64
C PHE A 57 8.03 -16.59 5.77
N ILE A 58 6.91 -16.54 5.05
CA ILE A 58 6.49 -15.40 4.24
C ILE A 58 6.38 -14.13 5.11
N LEU A 59 5.74 -14.22 6.28
CA LEU A 59 5.58 -13.09 7.20
C LEU A 59 6.92 -12.58 7.75
N ILE A 60 7.85 -13.47 8.08
CA ILE A 60 9.20 -13.08 8.51
C ILE A 60 9.92 -12.36 7.38
N VAL A 61 9.85 -12.86 6.15
CA VAL A 61 10.46 -12.21 4.98
C VAL A 61 9.86 -10.81 4.77
N LEU A 62 8.54 -10.67 4.85
CA LEU A 62 7.86 -9.37 4.73
C LEU A 62 8.30 -8.39 5.83
N LEU A 63 8.42 -8.83 7.07
CA LEU A 63 8.93 -8.00 8.18
C LEU A 63 10.38 -7.56 7.94
N LEU A 64 11.24 -8.44 7.42
CA LEU A 64 12.61 -8.08 7.05
C LEU A 64 12.65 -7.07 5.90
N VAL A 65 11.78 -7.20 4.90
CA VAL A 65 11.65 -6.23 3.80
C VAL A 65 11.22 -4.87 4.35
N LEU A 66 10.21 -4.81 5.22
CA LEU A 66 9.77 -3.56 5.85
C LEU A 66 10.87 -2.91 6.69
N ALA A 67 11.61 -3.69 7.47
CA ALA A 67 12.76 -3.20 8.22
C ALA A 67 13.87 -2.66 7.30
N GLY A 68 14.11 -3.35 6.18
CA GLY A 68 15.04 -2.91 5.12
C GLY A 68 14.61 -1.58 4.49
N ILE A 69 13.31 -1.39 4.21
CA ILE A 69 12.76 -0.12 3.70
C ILE A 69 13.04 1.01 4.69
N VAL A 70 12.75 0.82 5.98
CA VAL A 70 13.03 1.82 7.02
C VAL A 70 14.53 2.14 7.09
N ALA A 71 15.40 1.13 7.01
CA ALA A 71 16.85 1.33 7.00
C ALA A 71 17.34 2.11 5.77
N LEU A 72 16.77 1.87 4.59
CA LEU A 72 17.05 2.63 3.36
C LEU A 72 16.64 4.09 3.50
N VAL A 73 15.43 4.35 4.01
CA VAL A 73 14.92 5.71 4.26
C VAL A 73 15.83 6.45 5.24
N LYS A 74 16.25 5.81 6.33
CA LYS A 74 17.20 6.38 7.30
C LYS A 74 18.53 6.77 6.66
N ARG A 75 19.01 5.97 5.68
CA ARG A 75 20.23 6.26 4.92
C ARG A 75 20.06 7.36 3.85
N GLY A 76 18.86 7.95 3.71
CA GLY A 76 18.59 9.01 2.75
C GLY A 76 18.03 8.51 1.40
N TYR A 77 17.88 7.21 1.19
CA TYR A 77 17.30 6.64 -0.05
C TYR A 77 15.77 6.69 -0.03
N ILE A 78 15.20 7.89 0.21
CA ILE A 78 13.75 8.08 0.46
C ILE A 78 12.90 7.63 -0.73
N LYS A 79 13.30 8.04 -1.95
CA LYS A 79 12.55 7.67 -3.18
C LYS A 79 12.54 6.16 -3.43
N LEU A 80 13.68 5.50 -3.19
CA LEU A 80 13.78 4.04 -3.33
C LEU A 80 12.89 3.34 -2.29
N GLY A 81 12.93 3.80 -1.05
CA GLY A 81 12.05 3.29 0.01
C GLY A 81 10.56 3.46 -0.31
N ALA A 82 10.18 4.62 -0.89
CA ALA A 82 8.81 4.88 -1.34
C ALA A 82 8.36 3.91 -2.44
N TRP A 83 9.19 3.69 -3.44
CA TRP A 83 8.89 2.75 -4.53
C TRP A 83 8.80 1.31 -4.04
N LEU A 84 9.71 0.88 -3.16
CA LEU A 84 9.70 -0.46 -2.59
C LEU A 84 8.45 -0.70 -1.73
N LEU A 85 8.08 0.26 -0.88
CA LEU A 85 6.87 0.14 -0.06
C LEU A 85 5.61 0.10 -0.91
N THR A 86 5.49 1.00 -1.90
CA THR A 86 4.36 1.03 -2.82
C THR A 86 4.27 -0.27 -3.63
N GLY A 87 5.40 -0.75 -4.16
CA GLY A 87 5.48 -2.01 -4.90
C GLY A 87 5.09 -3.21 -4.05
N LEU A 88 5.57 -3.26 -2.79
CA LEU A 88 5.19 -4.31 -1.84
C LEU A 88 3.68 -4.32 -1.59
N MET A 89 3.08 -3.15 -1.35
CA MET A 89 1.63 -3.04 -1.14
C MET A 89 0.84 -3.44 -2.40
N LEU A 90 1.32 -3.09 -3.58
CA LEU A 90 0.71 -3.53 -4.85
C LEU A 90 0.75 -5.05 -5.00
N LEU A 91 1.91 -5.66 -4.75
CA LEU A 91 2.06 -7.12 -4.84
C LEU A 91 1.15 -7.85 -3.85
N LEU A 92 1.06 -7.37 -2.61
CA LEU A 92 0.16 -7.95 -1.61
C LEU A 92 -1.30 -7.85 -2.05
N ASN A 93 -1.75 -6.68 -2.52
CA ASN A 93 -3.13 -6.51 -2.99
C ASN A 93 -3.42 -7.36 -4.24
N LEU A 94 -2.49 -7.48 -5.19
CA LEU A 94 -2.64 -8.35 -6.35
C LEU A 94 -2.73 -9.82 -5.92
N SER A 95 -1.89 -10.26 -4.98
CA SER A 95 -1.94 -11.61 -4.40
C SER A 95 -3.29 -11.87 -3.74
N ASP A 96 -3.76 -10.95 -2.90
CA ASP A 96 -5.06 -11.09 -2.23
C ASP A 96 -6.22 -11.19 -3.24
N MET A 97 -6.16 -10.45 -4.36
CA MET A 97 -7.17 -10.55 -5.41
C MET A 97 -7.15 -11.91 -6.13
N THR A 98 -6.00 -12.59 -6.21
CA THR A 98 -5.92 -13.95 -6.78
C THR A 98 -6.60 -14.96 -5.88
N TRP A 99 -6.54 -14.78 -4.55
CA TRP A 99 -7.12 -15.70 -3.57
C TRP A 99 -8.60 -15.42 -3.28
N TYR A 100 -8.95 -14.17 -3.04
CA TYR A 100 -10.28 -13.78 -2.55
C TYR A 100 -11.18 -13.20 -3.64
N GLY A 101 -10.63 -12.83 -4.80
CA GLY A 101 -11.40 -12.22 -5.89
C GLY A 101 -11.66 -10.72 -5.70
N VAL A 102 -12.46 -10.18 -6.65
CA VAL A 102 -12.90 -8.77 -6.68
C VAL A 102 -14.18 -8.61 -5.88
N GLY A 103 -14.42 -7.42 -5.31
CA GLY A 103 -15.61 -7.12 -4.48
C GLY A 103 -15.37 -7.40 -2.99
N THR A 104 -14.16 -7.75 -2.60
CA THR A 104 -13.77 -8.04 -1.22
C THR A 104 -12.99 -6.89 -0.60
N VAL A 105 -12.72 -6.98 0.71
CA VAL A 105 -11.86 -6.02 1.43
C VAL A 105 -10.47 -5.95 0.81
N ALA A 106 -9.98 -7.06 0.23
CA ALA A 106 -8.69 -7.12 -0.45
C ALA A 106 -8.59 -6.12 -1.61
N SER A 107 -9.63 -6.03 -2.46
CA SER A 107 -9.63 -5.05 -3.57
C SER A 107 -9.67 -3.61 -3.07
N ALA A 108 -10.40 -3.30 -1.99
CA ALA A 108 -10.38 -1.97 -1.37
C ALA A 108 -8.98 -1.56 -0.87
N GLY A 109 -8.11 -2.52 -0.58
CA GLY A 109 -6.72 -2.30 -0.16
C GLY A 109 -5.86 -1.53 -1.15
N PHE A 110 -6.23 -1.47 -2.45
CA PHE A 110 -5.53 -0.65 -3.46
C PHE A 110 -5.49 0.85 -3.16
N ILE A 111 -6.39 1.36 -2.32
CA ILE A 111 -6.36 2.76 -1.86
C ILE A 111 -5.02 3.06 -1.17
N ILE A 112 -4.47 2.12 -0.40
CA ILE A 112 -3.22 2.32 0.34
C ILE A 112 -2.02 2.59 -0.60
N PRO A 113 -1.69 1.74 -1.60
CA PRO A 113 -0.61 2.02 -2.52
C PRO A 113 -0.84 3.26 -3.40
N ILE A 114 -2.11 3.61 -3.73
CA ILE A 114 -2.42 4.87 -4.43
C ILE A 114 -1.99 6.07 -3.58
N LEU A 115 -2.42 6.12 -2.32
CA LEU A 115 -2.08 7.21 -1.40
C LEU A 115 -0.57 7.25 -1.12
N LEU A 116 0.07 6.11 -0.91
CA LEU A 116 1.53 6.03 -0.74
C LEU A 116 2.26 6.60 -1.96
N ALA A 117 1.88 6.21 -3.17
CA ALA A 117 2.49 6.73 -4.39
C ALA A 117 2.30 8.24 -4.55
N VAL A 118 1.09 8.77 -4.28
CA VAL A 118 0.80 10.21 -4.35
C VAL A 118 1.65 10.99 -3.37
N PHE A 119 1.65 10.61 -2.10
CA PHE A 119 2.29 11.38 -1.03
C PHE A 119 3.80 11.16 -0.93
N SER A 120 4.28 9.96 -1.22
CA SER A 120 5.69 9.60 -1.00
C SER A 120 6.54 9.65 -2.26
N ILE A 121 5.94 9.56 -3.46
CA ILE A 121 6.67 9.60 -4.73
C ILE A 121 6.30 10.86 -5.52
N SER A 122 5.11 10.89 -6.11
CA SER A 122 4.57 12.05 -6.84
C SER A 122 3.10 11.84 -7.21
N PRO A 123 2.33 12.92 -7.50
CA PRO A 123 0.97 12.81 -8.02
C PRO A 123 0.88 11.99 -9.32
N LYS A 124 1.90 12.11 -10.21
CA LYS A 124 1.97 11.33 -11.46
C LYS A 124 2.13 9.83 -11.18
N ALA A 125 2.99 9.46 -10.22
CA ALA A 125 3.15 8.07 -9.80
C ALA A 125 1.84 7.53 -9.19
N GLY A 126 1.16 8.32 -8.37
CA GLY A 126 -0.15 7.97 -7.83
C GLY A 126 -1.19 7.70 -8.90
N MET A 127 -1.27 8.54 -9.95
CA MET A 127 -2.16 8.30 -11.09
C MET A 127 -1.79 7.01 -11.83
N GLY A 128 -0.50 6.71 -12.01
CA GLY A 128 -0.07 5.44 -12.59
C GLY A 128 -0.53 4.23 -11.78
N VAL A 129 -0.40 4.28 -10.45
CA VAL A 129 -0.88 3.24 -9.54
C VAL A 129 -2.41 3.13 -9.58
N THR A 130 -3.13 4.26 -9.67
CA THR A 130 -4.60 4.31 -9.82
C THR A 130 -5.04 3.57 -11.09
N VAL A 131 -4.44 3.88 -12.22
CA VAL A 131 -4.73 3.22 -13.52
C VAL A 131 -4.43 1.73 -13.42
N LEU A 132 -3.29 1.35 -12.83
CA LEU A 132 -2.95 -0.05 -12.61
C LEU A 132 -4.00 -0.76 -11.75
N GLY A 133 -4.47 -0.14 -10.66
CA GLY A 133 -5.53 -0.66 -9.81
C GLY A 133 -6.84 -0.88 -10.59
N CYS A 134 -7.26 0.10 -11.40
CA CYS A 134 -8.45 -0.04 -12.24
C CYS A 134 -8.32 -1.21 -13.23
N ILE A 135 -7.18 -1.31 -13.92
CA ILE A 135 -6.93 -2.42 -14.87
C ILE A 135 -6.95 -3.76 -14.13
N SER A 136 -6.32 -3.84 -12.96
CA SER A 136 -6.26 -5.07 -12.18
C SER A 136 -7.66 -5.54 -11.77
N VAL A 137 -8.49 -4.66 -11.24
CA VAL A 137 -9.86 -5.03 -10.81
C VAL A 137 -10.67 -5.60 -11.98
N PHE A 138 -10.65 -4.96 -13.15
CA PHE A 138 -11.34 -5.48 -14.33
C PHE A 138 -10.75 -6.78 -14.85
N LEU A 139 -9.41 -6.89 -14.87
CA LEU A 139 -8.73 -8.09 -15.33
C LEU A 139 -9.07 -9.30 -14.45
N PHE A 140 -8.97 -9.16 -13.12
CA PHE A 140 -9.27 -10.24 -12.20
C PHE A 140 -10.75 -10.63 -12.21
N ALA A 141 -11.67 -9.65 -12.28
CA ALA A 141 -13.09 -9.92 -12.43
C ALA A 141 -13.39 -10.68 -13.74
N TYR A 142 -12.75 -10.28 -14.85
CA TYR A 142 -12.89 -10.97 -16.13
C TYR A 142 -12.31 -12.40 -16.09
N LEU A 143 -11.09 -12.60 -15.56
CA LEU A 143 -10.49 -13.92 -15.45
C LEU A 143 -11.32 -14.86 -14.58
N ALA A 144 -11.93 -14.36 -13.51
CA ALA A 144 -12.85 -15.12 -12.68
C ALA A 144 -14.14 -15.47 -13.44
N SER A 145 -14.70 -14.52 -14.26
CA SER A 145 -15.91 -14.76 -15.03
C SER A 145 -15.80 -15.85 -16.09
N ILE A 146 -14.59 -16.03 -16.65
CA ILE A 146 -14.32 -17.10 -17.64
C ILE A 146 -13.76 -18.38 -17.01
N GLY A 147 -13.73 -18.45 -15.65
CA GLY A 147 -13.30 -19.63 -14.91
C GLY A 147 -11.78 -19.89 -14.94
N GLN A 148 -10.97 -18.93 -15.43
CA GLN A 148 -9.50 -19.06 -15.41
C GLN A 148 -8.88 -18.74 -14.04
N LEU A 149 -9.62 -18.03 -13.19
CA LEU A 149 -9.23 -17.73 -11.82
C LEU A 149 -10.23 -18.39 -10.87
N GLN A 150 -9.73 -19.35 -10.07
CA GLN A 150 -10.51 -19.97 -9.01
C GLN A 150 -10.20 -19.24 -7.71
N THR A 151 -11.16 -18.47 -7.21
CA THR A 151 -11.06 -17.73 -5.96
C THR A 151 -11.76 -18.47 -4.83
N GLU A 152 -11.32 -18.29 -3.58
CA GLU A 152 -12.01 -18.86 -2.41
C GLU A 152 -13.45 -18.37 -2.30
N ILE A 153 -13.68 -17.09 -2.67
CA ILE A 153 -15.03 -16.55 -2.77
C ILE A 153 -15.51 -16.73 -4.21
N ALA A 154 -16.61 -17.45 -4.38
CA ALA A 154 -17.17 -17.74 -5.69
C ALA A 154 -17.48 -16.45 -6.46
N TYR A 155 -17.13 -16.44 -7.74
CA TYR A 155 -17.45 -15.34 -8.64
C TYR A 155 -18.96 -15.08 -8.69
N GLN A 156 -19.34 -13.80 -8.66
CA GLN A 156 -20.70 -13.34 -8.85
C GLN A 156 -20.75 -12.39 -10.07
N GLU A 157 -21.85 -12.42 -10.82
CA GLU A 157 -22.01 -11.53 -11.98
C GLU A 157 -21.86 -10.03 -11.62
N SER A 158 -22.22 -9.67 -10.38
CA SER A 158 -21.99 -8.32 -9.83
C SER A 158 -20.51 -7.92 -9.78
N ASN A 159 -19.57 -8.86 -9.68
CA ASN A 159 -18.15 -8.54 -9.59
C ASN A 159 -17.65 -7.77 -10.84
N LEU A 160 -18.11 -8.15 -12.03
CA LEU A 160 -17.72 -7.47 -13.26
C LEU A 160 -18.62 -6.26 -13.57
N SER A 161 -19.94 -6.38 -13.35
CA SER A 161 -20.93 -5.34 -13.72
C SER A 161 -21.06 -4.21 -12.71
N PHE A 162 -20.77 -4.45 -11.44
CA PHE A 162 -20.95 -3.47 -10.37
C PHE A 162 -19.68 -3.24 -9.53
N ASP A 163 -19.05 -4.29 -9.02
CA ASP A 163 -17.92 -4.11 -8.09
C ASP A 163 -16.69 -3.52 -8.77
N ALA A 164 -16.30 -4.04 -9.94
CA ALA A 164 -15.15 -3.54 -10.68
C ALA A 164 -15.28 -2.07 -11.11
N PRO A 165 -16.41 -1.62 -11.71
CA PRO A 165 -16.64 -0.20 -12.00
C PRO A 165 -16.65 0.67 -10.74
N THR A 166 -17.30 0.22 -9.65
CA THR A 166 -17.41 0.97 -8.40
C THR A 166 -16.04 1.16 -7.75
N LEU A 167 -15.23 0.11 -7.64
CA LEU A 167 -13.87 0.18 -7.11
C LEU A 167 -12.98 1.07 -7.98
N SER A 168 -13.07 0.96 -9.31
CA SER A 168 -12.33 1.81 -10.23
C SER A 168 -12.68 3.29 -10.05
N LEU A 169 -13.97 3.62 -9.85
CA LEU A 169 -14.42 4.97 -9.56
C LEU A 169 -13.82 5.48 -8.22
N ILE A 170 -13.85 4.65 -7.19
CA ILE A 170 -13.26 4.98 -5.88
C ILE A 170 -11.75 5.24 -6.02
N TYR A 171 -11.03 4.41 -6.77
CA TYR A 171 -9.58 4.60 -6.99
C TYR A 171 -9.30 5.90 -7.75
N LEU A 172 -10.06 6.19 -8.81
CA LEU A 172 -9.93 7.44 -9.58
C LEU A 172 -10.20 8.68 -8.71
N ILE A 173 -11.29 8.67 -7.93
CA ILE A 173 -11.61 9.76 -7.01
C ILE A 173 -10.47 9.94 -6.00
N THR A 174 -9.99 8.85 -5.40
CA THR A 174 -8.90 8.89 -4.42
C THR A 174 -7.61 9.45 -5.04
N GLY A 175 -7.22 8.96 -6.21
CA GLY A 175 -6.01 9.41 -6.91
C GLY A 175 -6.07 10.88 -7.31
N VAL A 176 -7.22 11.34 -7.84
CA VAL A 176 -7.43 12.73 -8.24
C VAL A 176 -7.45 13.67 -7.04
N LEU A 177 -8.22 13.35 -6.00
CA LEU A 177 -8.31 14.20 -4.81
C LEU A 177 -6.97 14.29 -4.08
N ALA A 178 -6.30 13.16 -3.86
CA ALA A 178 -4.99 13.14 -3.20
C ALA A 178 -3.94 13.87 -4.05
N GLY A 179 -3.92 13.66 -5.36
CA GLY A 179 -3.01 14.33 -6.29
C GLY A 179 -3.24 15.84 -6.34
N GLY A 180 -4.49 16.28 -6.42
CA GLY A 180 -4.88 17.69 -6.39
C GLY A 180 -4.48 18.36 -5.09
N TRP A 181 -4.69 17.69 -3.95
CA TRP A 181 -4.28 18.22 -2.64
C TRP A 181 -2.76 18.40 -2.54
N VAL A 182 -1.95 17.46 -3.03
CA VAL A 182 -0.48 17.58 -3.04
C VAL A 182 -0.03 18.73 -3.93
N LEU A 183 -0.64 18.92 -5.10
CA LEU A 183 -0.30 20.01 -6.02
C LEU A 183 -0.62 21.36 -5.41
N SER A 184 -1.84 21.55 -4.88
CA SER A 184 -2.26 22.82 -4.26
C SER A 184 -1.40 23.17 -3.04
N THR A 185 -1.01 22.17 -2.25
CA THR A 185 -0.14 22.37 -1.10
C THR A 185 1.26 22.82 -1.54
N LYS A 186 1.85 22.24 -2.59
CA LYS A 186 3.14 22.67 -3.13
C LYS A 186 3.12 24.10 -3.62
N GLU A 187 2.10 24.49 -4.36
CA GLU A 187 1.94 25.87 -4.85
C GLU A 187 1.83 26.88 -3.70
N ALA A 188 1.08 26.54 -2.65
CA ALA A 188 0.95 27.38 -1.47
C ALA A 188 2.27 27.59 -0.72
N PHE A 189 3.17 26.61 -0.72
CA PHE A 189 4.51 26.74 -0.12
C PHE A 189 5.48 27.54 -1.00
N GLN A 190 5.38 27.41 -2.33
CA GLN A 190 6.25 28.16 -3.26
C GLN A 190 5.93 29.65 -3.32
N ASN A 191 4.68 30.03 -3.11
CA ASN A 191 4.24 31.43 -3.15
C ASN A 191 4.52 32.22 -1.84
N LYS A 192 5.04 31.56 -0.80
CA LYS A 192 5.36 32.19 0.50
C LYS A 192 6.86 32.43 0.72
N GLY A 193 7.70 32.05 -0.21
CA GLY A 193 9.16 32.27 -0.18
C GLY A 193 9.60 33.26 -1.24
#